data_642e851ca51d07fb1e974f22a49091d9
#
_entry.id   642e851ca51d07fb1e974f22a49091d9
#
_cell.length_a   1.000
_cell.length_b   1.000
_cell.length_c   1.000
_cell.angle_alpha   90.00
_cell.angle_beta   90.00
_cell.angle_gamma   90.00
#
_symmetry.space_group_name_H-M   'P 1'
#
loop_
_entity.id
_entity.type
_entity.pdbx_description
1 polymer ?
#
loop_
_entity_poly.entity_id
_entity_poly.type
_entity_poly.pdbx_seq_one_letter_code
_entity_poly.pdbx_strand_id
1 'polypeptide(L)'
;MAIRNCKDRRTSDFLANERVKEFQSFERQAMKAVAKLQAATRLVELRNPPSNRFEALGGDRKGQYSIRINDQWRICFRWAFAEPLPAGSDELMRPGEPCDVEIVDYH
;
A
#
# COMPACT_ATOMS: atom_id res chain seq x y z
N MET A 1 3.25 2.47 14.26
CA MET A 1 2.58 2.48 12.95
C MET A 1 3.50 1.91 11.90
N ALA A 2 2.97 1.01 11.07
CA ALA A 2 3.80 0.35 10.06
C ALA A 2 4.10 1.26 8.85
N ILE A 3 3.17 2.13 8.46
CA ILE A 3 3.38 3.01 7.31
C ILE A 3 4.40 4.08 7.66
N ARG A 4 5.51 4.10 6.92
CA ARG A 4 6.63 4.99 7.19
C ARG A 4 6.38 6.42 6.72
N ASN A 5 5.83 6.59 5.52
CA ASN A 5 5.55 7.91 4.96
C ASN A 5 4.55 7.80 3.81
N CYS A 6 3.99 8.93 3.42
CA CYS A 6 3.07 9.03 2.28
C CYS A 6 3.71 9.87 1.19
N LYS A 7 3.37 9.55 -0.06
CA LYS A 7 3.92 10.23 -1.23
C LYS A 7 3.24 11.56 -1.50
N ASP A 8 1.95 11.68 -1.16
CA ASP A 8 1.19 12.89 -1.44
C ASP A 8 0.40 13.36 -0.22
N ARG A 9 -0.04 14.61 -0.26
CA ARG A 9 -0.72 15.24 0.86
C ARG A 9 -2.08 14.64 1.17
N ARG A 10 -2.86 14.30 0.14
CA ARG A 10 -4.20 13.72 0.36
C ARG A 10 -4.11 12.43 1.16
N THR A 11 -3.19 11.57 0.79
CA THR A 11 -2.99 10.30 1.49
C THR A 11 -2.51 10.53 2.91
N SER A 12 -1.58 11.45 3.10
CA SER A 12 -1.08 11.82 4.43
C SER A 12 -2.22 12.35 5.31
N ASP A 13 -3.05 13.25 4.78
CA ASP A 13 -4.19 13.80 5.50
C ASP A 13 -5.19 12.71 5.87
N PHE A 14 -5.46 11.81 4.94
CA PHE A 14 -6.38 10.70 5.18
C PHE A 14 -5.90 9.80 6.32
N LEU A 15 -4.60 9.50 6.34
CA LEU A 15 -4.00 8.69 7.40
C LEU A 15 -3.98 9.41 8.75
N ALA A 16 -4.02 10.73 8.74
CA ALA A 16 -4.12 11.54 9.96
C ALA A 16 -5.57 11.73 10.42
N ASN A 17 -6.51 11.01 9.84
CA ASN A 17 -7.94 11.09 10.12
C ASN A 17 -8.57 12.42 9.71
N GLU A 18 -7.93 13.14 8.79
CA GLU A 18 -8.51 14.34 8.23
C GLU A 18 -9.42 13.99 7.06
N ARG A 19 -10.46 14.80 6.88
CA ARG A 19 -11.40 14.59 5.79
C ARG A 19 -10.75 14.94 4.46
N VAL A 20 -10.78 13.99 3.51
CA VAL A 20 -10.32 14.21 2.14
C VAL A 20 -11.51 14.04 1.21
N LYS A 21 -11.92 15.14 0.59
CA LYS A 21 -13.14 15.17 -0.23
C LYS A 21 -13.15 14.09 -1.31
N GLU A 22 -12.05 13.88 -1.99
CA GLU A 22 -11.93 12.93 -3.09
C GLU A 22 -12.11 11.49 -2.65
N PHE A 23 -11.94 11.20 -1.35
CA PHE A 23 -12.01 9.84 -0.81
C PHE A 23 -13.33 9.53 -0.09
N GLN A 24 -14.25 10.50 -0.02
CA GLN A 24 -15.47 10.36 0.79
C GLN A 24 -16.37 9.22 0.32
N SER A 25 -16.52 9.03 -0.98
CA SER A 25 -17.41 8.02 -1.53
C SER A 25 -16.95 6.58 -1.24
N PHE A 26 -15.68 6.39 -0.94
CA PHE A 26 -15.12 5.07 -0.64
C PHE A 26 -14.29 5.06 0.64
N GLU A 27 -14.57 5.98 1.53
CA GLU A 27 -13.78 6.16 2.77
C GLU A 27 -13.63 4.87 3.55
N ARG A 28 -14.72 4.12 3.72
CA ARG A 28 -14.69 2.87 4.50
C ARG A 28 -13.78 1.83 3.85
N GLN A 29 -13.87 1.66 2.55
CA GLN A 29 -13.02 0.72 1.82
C GLN A 29 -11.56 1.14 1.89
N ALA A 30 -11.30 2.45 1.78
CA ALA A 30 -9.94 2.98 1.89
C ALA A 30 -9.36 2.75 3.28
N MET A 31 -10.15 2.95 4.33
CA MET A 31 -9.71 2.70 5.71
C MET A 31 -9.38 1.23 5.93
N LYS A 32 -10.17 0.32 5.37
CA LYS A 32 -9.89 -1.12 5.46
C LYS A 32 -8.56 -1.47 4.77
N ALA A 33 -8.33 -0.90 3.59
CA ALA A 33 -7.09 -1.16 2.86
C ALA A 33 -5.87 -0.61 3.62
N VAL A 34 -6.00 0.59 4.19
CA VAL A 34 -4.94 1.18 5.03
C VAL A 34 -4.66 0.29 6.23
N ALA A 35 -5.70 -0.22 6.88
CA ALA A 35 -5.52 -1.10 8.05
C ALA A 35 -4.75 -2.37 7.69
N LYS A 36 -5.04 -2.97 6.53
CA LYS A 36 -4.32 -4.15 6.06
C LYS A 36 -2.84 -3.83 5.84
N LEU A 37 -2.58 -2.67 5.24
CA LEU A 37 -1.23 -2.23 4.96
C LEU A 37 -0.46 -1.97 6.26
N GLN A 38 -1.09 -1.33 7.25
CA GLN A 38 -0.48 -1.05 8.54
C GLN A 38 -0.17 -2.33 9.33
N ALA A 39 -0.98 -3.37 9.15
CA ALA A 39 -0.80 -4.63 9.87
C ALA A 39 0.25 -5.53 9.24
N ALA A 40 0.59 -5.32 7.98
CA ALA A 40 1.49 -6.21 7.26
C ALA A 40 2.92 -6.05 7.72
N THR A 41 3.59 -7.17 7.99
CA THR A 41 5.03 -7.20 8.32
C THR A 41 5.84 -7.78 7.16
N ARG A 42 5.17 -8.45 6.22
CA ARG A 42 5.76 -8.99 4.99
C ARG A 42 4.78 -8.79 3.85
N LEU A 43 5.30 -8.57 2.65
CA LEU A 43 4.46 -8.35 1.48
C LEU A 43 3.52 -9.53 1.20
N VAL A 44 3.96 -10.77 1.44
CA VAL A 44 3.16 -11.96 1.17
C VAL A 44 1.82 -11.95 1.91
N GLU A 45 1.76 -11.31 3.07
CA GLU A 45 0.52 -11.21 3.84
C GLU A 45 -0.58 -10.46 3.11
N LEU A 46 -0.20 -9.56 2.21
CA LEU A 46 -1.16 -8.76 1.43
C LEU A 46 -1.81 -9.54 0.28
N ARG A 47 -1.35 -10.76 0.02
CA ARG A 47 -1.96 -11.64 -0.98
C ARG A 47 -3.28 -12.23 -0.50
N ASN A 48 -3.55 -12.15 0.79
CA ASN A 48 -4.78 -12.68 1.40
C ASN A 48 -5.55 -11.55 2.10
N PRO A 49 -6.85 -11.45 1.90
CA PRO A 49 -7.65 -12.28 0.97
C PRO A 49 -7.34 -11.94 -0.49
N PRO A 50 -7.65 -12.85 -1.44
CA PRO A 50 -7.42 -12.59 -2.87
C PRO A 50 -8.09 -11.33 -3.39
N SER A 51 -9.16 -10.87 -2.74
CA SER A 51 -9.86 -9.63 -3.10
C SER A 51 -8.98 -8.38 -2.95
N ASN A 52 -7.87 -8.45 -2.22
CA ASN A 52 -6.89 -7.37 -2.15
C ASN A 52 -6.24 -7.09 -3.51
N ARG A 53 -6.22 -8.08 -4.39
CA ARG A 53 -5.57 -8.00 -5.69
C ARG A 53 -4.17 -7.42 -5.59
N PHE A 54 -3.37 -7.98 -4.70
CA PHE A 54 -1.99 -7.55 -4.52
C PHE A 54 -1.20 -7.76 -5.80
N GLU A 55 -0.49 -6.72 -6.24
CA GLU A 55 0.31 -6.75 -7.47
C GLU A 55 1.65 -6.06 -7.27
N ALA A 56 2.68 -6.63 -7.90
CA ALA A 56 3.93 -5.92 -8.11
C ALA A 56 3.78 -5.14 -9.42
N LEU A 57 4.05 -3.85 -9.41
CA LEU A 57 3.81 -2.98 -10.55
C LEU A 57 5.03 -2.90 -11.46
N GLY A 58 4.77 -2.59 -12.73
CA GLY A 58 5.82 -2.44 -13.74
C GLY A 58 5.81 -1.05 -14.36
N GLY A 59 6.58 -0.89 -15.45
CA GLY A 59 6.66 0.38 -16.17
C GLY A 59 7.12 1.51 -15.28
N ASP A 60 6.41 2.63 -15.33
CA ASP A 60 6.74 3.83 -14.54
C ASP A 60 6.64 3.62 -13.04
N ARG A 61 5.94 2.56 -12.61
CA ARG A 61 5.77 2.24 -11.20
C ARG A 61 6.59 1.03 -10.76
N LYS A 62 7.58 0.65 -11.52
CA LYS A 62 8.47 -0.47 -11.17
C LYS A 62 9.07 -0.25 -9.78
N GLY A 63 9.03 -1.30 -8.95
CA GLY A 63 9.48 -1.22 -7.56
C GLY A 63 8.37 -0.88 -6.59
N GLN A 64 7.17 -0.63 -7.09
CA GLN A 64 6.00 -0.40 -6.27
C GLN A 64 5.09 -1.63 -6.27
N TYR A 65 4.21 -1.67 -5.27
CA TYR A 65 3.18 -2.70 -5.13
C TYR A 65 1.85 -2.00 -4.93
N SER A 66 0.76 -2.71 -5.16
CA SER A 66 -0.56 -2.14 -4.91
C SER A 66 -1.53 -3.15 -4.34
N ILE A 67 -2.51 -2.65 -3.58
CA ILE A 67 -3.70 -3.40 -3.19
C ILE A 67 -4.93 -2.60 -3.60
N ARG A 68 -6.02 -3.33 -3.86
CA ARG A 68 -7.26 -2.75 -4.34
C ARG A 68 -8.05 -2.09 -3.20
N ILE A 69 -8.59 -0.90 -3.47
CA ILE A 69 -9.61 -0.28 -2.61
C ILE A 69 -10.99 -0.60 -3.19
N ASN A 70 -11.19 -0.30 -4.46
CA ASN A 70 -12.40 -0.62 -5.22
C ASN A 70 -12.02 -0.76 -6.70
N ASP A 71 -12.99 -0.78 -7.61
CA ASP A 71 -12.71 -0.99 -9.04
C ASP A 71 -11.87 0.12 -9.66
N GLN A 72 -11.87 1.31 -9.06
CA GLN A 72 -11.20 2.49 -9.60
C GLN A 72 -9.95 2.86 -8.82
N TRP A 73 -9.98 2.73 -7.51
CA TRP A 73 -8.92 3.24 -6.62
C TRP A 73 -8.07 2.13 -6.03
N ARG A 74 -6.77 2.40 -5.92
CA ARG A 74 -5.80 1.48 -5.32
C ARG A 74 -4.88 2.23 -4.37
N ILE A 75 -4.27 1.50 -3.43
CA ILE A 75 -3.15 2.02 -2.65
C ILE A 75 -1.88 1.49 -3.31
N CYS A 76 -1.01 2.39 -3.71
CA CYS A 76 0.32 2.07 -4.24
C CYS A 76 1.36 2.41 -3.19
N PHE A 77 2.41 1.60 -3.10
CA PHE A 77 3.43 1.79 -2.08
C PHE A 77 4.73 1.09 -2.47
N ARG A 78 5.83 1.50 -1.83
CA ARG A 78 7.08 0.78 -1.86
C ARG A 78 7.25 0.05 -0.54
N TRP A 79 8.15 -0.92 -0.52
CA TRP A 79 8.40 -1.68 0.70
C TRP A 79 9.81 -1.36 1.20
N ALA A 80 9.90 -0.79 2.40
CA ALA A 80 11.18 -0.51 3.05
C ALA A 80 11.59 -1.76 3.82
N PHE A 81 12.52 -2.53 3.26
CA PHE A 81 12.99 -3.76 3.88
C PHE A 81 13.75 -3.46 5.17
N ALA A 82 13.51 -4.25 6.21
CA ALA A 82 14.16 -4.08 7.50
C ALA A 82 15.67 -4.27 7.42
N GLU A 83 16.11 -5.13 6.50
CA GLU A 83 17.53 -5.44 6.30
C GLU A 83 17.82 -5.54 4.81
N PRO A 84 19.09 -5.35 4.39
CA PRO A 84 19.45 -5.53 2.99
C PRO A 84 19.06 -6.93 2.49
N LEU A 85 18.57 -7.00 1.25
CA LEU A 85 18.14 -8.27 0.67
C LEU A 85 19.35 -9.10 0.24
N PRO A 86 19.46 -10.35 0.74
CA PRO A 86 20.48 -11.25 0.22
C PRO A 86 20.21 -11.59 -1.24
N ALA A 87 21.23 -11.86 -2.01
CA ALA A 87 21.10 -12.28 -3.40
C ALA A 87 20.21 -13.54 -3.48
N GLY A 88 19.25 -13.53 -4.40
CA GLY A 88 18.35 -14.66 -4.60
C GLY A 88 17.25 -14.82 -3.58
N SER A 89 17.08 -13.85 -2.65
CA SER A 89 16.00 -13.92 -1.67
C SER A 89 14.66 -13.59 -2.29
N ASP A 90 13.58 -14.16 -1.73
CA ASP A 90 12.22 -13.84 -2.12
C ASP A 90 11.78 -12.57 -1.36
N GLU A 91 11.62 -11.47 -2.08
CA GLU A 91 11.23 -10.18 -1.52
C GLU A 91 9.92 -10.26 -0.73
N LEU A 92 8.98 -11.08 -1.21
CA LEU A 92 7.65 -11.19 -0.58
C LEU A 92 7.71 -11.76 0.83
N MET A 93 8.78 -12.49 1.14
CA MET A 93 8.93 -13.16 2.44
C MET A 93 9.75 -12.34 3.44
N ARG A 94 10.33 -11.23 3.01
CA ARG A 94 11.22 -10.44 3.87
C ARG A 94 10.47 -9.38 4.66
N PRO A 95 10.78 -9.22 5.94
CA PRO A 95 10.10 -8.22 6.77
C PRO A 95 10.47 -6.80 6.35
N GLY A 96 9.56 -5.88 6.63
CA GLY A 96 9.73 -4.48 6.32
C GLY A 96 8.48 -3.69 6.65
N GLU A 97 8.36 -2.52 6.05
CA GLU A 97 7.19 -1.67 6.25
C GLU A 97 6.88 -0.86 5.00
N PRO A 98 5.59 -0.53 4.78
CA PRO A 98 5.21 0.28 3.62
C PRO A 98 5.80 1.69 3.71
N CYS A 99 6.22 2.20 2.56
CA CYS A 99 6.68 3.58 2.43
C CYS A 99 6.20 4.16 1.11
N ASP A 100 6.29 5.48 0.97
CA ASP A 100 5.82 6.22 -0.20
C ASP A 100 4.38 5.82 -0.58
N VAL A 101 3.51 5.77 0.42
CA VAL A 101 2.13 5.32 0.24
C VAL A 101 1.30 6.38 -0.47
N GLU A 102 0.52 5.95 -1.44
CA GLU A 102 -0.28 6.83 -2.27
C GLU A 102 -1.62 6.17 -2.61
N ILE A 103 -2.72 6.89 -2.36
CA ILE A 103 -4.06 6.45 -2.80
C ILE A 103 -4.30 7.07 -4.17
N VAL A 104 -4.44 6.25 -5.19
CA VAL A 104 -4.51 6.72 -6.58
C VAL A 104 -5.73 6.17 -7.31
N ASP A 105 -6.19 6.97 -8.27
CA ASP A 105 -7.16 6.55 -9.28
C ASP A 105 -6.37 5.77 -10.33
N TYR A 106 -6.55 4.46 -10.34
CA TYR A 106 -5.69 3.56 -11.10
C TYR A 106 -6.48 2.89 -12.22
N HIS A 107 -6.20 3.28 -13.42
CA HIS A 107 -6.81 2.71 -14.62
C HIS A 107 -5.77 2.01 -15.48
#